data_dd3b7749ae95348aa5ed0dc257260a30
#
_entry.id   dd3b7749ae95348aa5ed0dc257260a30
#
_cell.length_a   1.000
_cell.length_b   1.000
_cell.length_c   1.000
_cell.angle_alpha   90.00
_cell.angle_beta   90.00
_cell.angle_gamma   90.00
#
_symmetry.space_group_name_H-M   'P 1'
#
loop_
_entity.id
_entity.type
_entity.pdbx_description
1 polymer ?
#
loop_
_entity_poly.entity_id
_entity_poly.type
_entity_poly.pdbx_seq_one_letter_code
_entity_poly.pdbx_strand_id
1 'polypeptide(L)'
;MKVRLLVRYGELSTKGRNKKMFTQKLANNIKKALMNYPQVRVFPDYDFMYLDLNGVPQEEIIPLLKPIFGIQSFSPVYILEKDMEKVKEVVLDLVGKENPNGKTFKIATKRSDHEFVMDTNDINLFLGDVVLEAYPEIRVQLKQPDITVRVDVRRQHIMVSLQTIQGAGGLPVGTSGRVSLMLSGGIDSPVAAYLAMKRGMEVQCVHFSSPPYTSPQALVKTKQLAAKVAIYGGSLQFFTVPFTEIQEEIKKAVPENYLMTVMRRMMLRITDQLREKNHGLAIANGESVGQVASQTLESMIAINDVTNTPIIRPVATMDKLDIIAIAQEIDTFELSIQPFEDCCTVFAPPSPKTKPKLEKAREYEARLNIEELVNRAVENTVVEEITPNYVAEEVENSARMDDLF
;
A
#
# COMPACT_ATOMS: atom_id res chain seq x y z
N MET A 1 25.07 -12.62 -23.00
CA MET A 1 23.80 -11.89 -22.82
C MET A 1 23.53 -11.72 -21.34
N LYS A 2 23.24 -10.50 -20.86
CA LYS A 2 22.96 -10.21 -19.47
C LYS A 2 21.53 -9.67 -19.37
N VAL A 3 20.72 -10.31 -18.53
CA VAL A 3 19.34 -9.85 -18.25
C VAL A 3 19.32 -9.08 -16.96
N ARG A 4 18.70 -7.88 -16.96
CA ARG A 4 18.46 -7.04 -15.79
C ARG A 4 17.01 -6.62 -15.72
N LEU A 5 16.52 -6.30 -14.54
CA LEU A 5 15.27 -5.57 -14.41
C LEU A 5 15.58 -4.07 -14.35
N LEU A 6 15.02 -3.31 -15.29
CA LEU A 6 15.07 -1.85 -15.29
C LEU A 6 13.85 -1.30 -14.59
N VAL A 7 14.03 -0.70 -13.43
CA VAL A 7 12.99 -0.05 -12.63
C VAL A 7 12.96 1.44 -12.96
N ARG A 8 11.80 1.94 -13.37
CA ARG A 8 11.56 3.36 -13.68
C ARG A 8 10.88 4.04 -12.51
N TYR A 9 11.38 5.22 -12.18
CA TYR A 9 10.82 6.09 -11.18
C TYR A 9 9.59 6.83 -11.74
N GLY A 10 8.57 7.00 -10.90
CA GLY A 10 7.45 7.86 -11.20
C GLY A 10 7.67 9.27 -10.64
N GLU A 11 6.91 9.60 -9.63
CA GLU A 11 6.93 10.91 -8.94
C GLU A 11 8.31 11.26 -8.35
N LEU A 12 9.18 10.28 -8.08
CA LEU A 12 10.53 10.52 -7.60
C LEU A 12 11.37 11.35 -8.57
N SER A 13 11.13 11.26 -9.87
CA SER A 13 11.87 12.02 -10.89
C SER A 13 11.73 13.54 -10.73
N THR A 14 10.67 14.02 -10.07
CA THR A 14 10.39 15.45 -9.85
C THR A 14 10.93 16.01 -8.53
N LYS A 15 11.61 15.21 -7.70
CA LYS A 15 12.02 15.59 -6.32
C LYS A 15 13.25 16.48 -6.22
N GLY A 16 13.82 16.95 -7.32
CA GLY A 16 14.94 17.90 -7.33
C GLY A 16 16.13 17.44 -6.47
N ARG A 17 16.61 18.27 -5.56
CA ARG A 17 17.77 18.02 -4.68
C ARG A 17 17.59 16.79 -3.77
N ASN A 18 16.36 16.44 -3.41
CA ASN A 18 16.06 15.33 -2.51
C ASN A 18 15.98 13.97 -3.24
N LYS A 19 16.06 13.93 -4.57
CA LYS A 19 15.91 12.72 -5.39
C LYS A 19 16.78 11.57 -4.90
N LYS A 20 18.05 11.84 -4.55
CA LYS A 20 18.99 10.83 -4.03
C LYS A 20 18.48 10.13 -2.77
N MET A 21 17.88 10.86 -1.83
CA MET A 21 17.28 10.29 -0.61
C MET A 21 16.12 9.34 -0.95
N PHE A 22 15.24 9.75 -1.85
CA PHE A 22 14.09 8.93 -2.27
C PHE A 22 14.54 7.67 -3.02
N THR A 23 15.48 7.78 -3.95
CA THR A 23 16.01 6.62 -4.70
C THR A 23 16.73 5.64 -3.80
N GLN A 24 17.50 6.14 -2.81
CA GLN A 24 18.15 5.28 -1.82
C GLN A 24 17.13 4.56 -0.91
N LYS A 25 16.07 5.26 -0.49
CA LYS A 25 15.00 4.64 0.30
C LYS A 25 14.28 3.56 -0.51
N LEU A 26 13.98 3.82 -1.79
CA LEU A 26 13.41 2.81 -2.69
C LEU A 26 14.33 1.59 -2.82
N ALA A 27 15.63 1.81 -3.04
CA ALA A 27 16.61 0.72 -3.12
C ALA A 27 16.62 -0.14 -1.84
N ASN A 28 16.55 0.49 -0.67
CA ASN A 28 16.49 -0.21 0.61
C ASN A 28 15.17 -1.01 0.76
N ASN A 29 14.04 -0.45 0.35
CA ASN A 29 12.75 -1.14 0.37
C ASN A 29 12.76 -2.36 -0.56
N ILE A 30 13.34 -2.23 -1.76
CA ILE A 30 13.52 -3.36 -2.70
C ILE A 30 14.43 -4.43 -2.08
N LYS A 31 15.57 -4.04 -1.49
CA LYS A 31 16.48 -5.00 -0.83
C LYS A 31 15.79 -5.75 0.31
N LYS A 32 14.95 -5.06 1.10
CA LYS A 32 14.17 -5.68 2.17
C LYS A 32 13.17 -6.70 1.61
N ALA A 33 12.46 -6.36 0.53
CA ALA A 33 11.53 -7.27 -0.13
C ALA A 33 12.22 -8.50 -0.76
N LEU A 34 13.48 -8.33 -1.18
CA LEU A 34 14.30 -9.38 -1.80
C LEU A 34 15.28 -10.05 -0.83
N MET A 35 15.04 -10.00 0.48
CA MET A 35 15.96 -10.55 1.49
C MET A 35 16.23 -12.05 1.32
N ASN A 36 15.29 -12.80 0.78
CA ASN A 36 15.41 -14.23 0.47
C ASN A 36 16.20 -14.50 -0.83
N TYR A 37 16.59 -13.46 -1.57
CA TYR A 37 17.34 -13.54 -2.82
C TYR A 37 18.65 -12.71 -2.72
N PRO A 38 19.61 -13.10 -1.84
CA PRO A 38 20.81 -12.30 -1.55
C PRO A 38 21.74 -12.14 -2.76
N GLN A 39 21.60 -12.98 -3.79
CA GLN A 39 22.35 -12.89 -5.05
C GLN A 39 21.83 -11.74 -5.95
N VAL A 40 20.59 -11.27 -5.78
CA VAL A 40 20.07 -10.13 -6.54
C VAL A 40 20.70 -8.84 -6.05
N ARG A 41 21.30 -8.09 -6.96
CA ARG A 41 21.97 -6.82 -6.64
C ARG A 41 21.19 -5.64 -7.17
N VAL A 42 20.98 -4.63 -6.33
CA VAL A 42 20.22 -3.42 -6.62
C VAL A 42 21.18 -2.26 -6.83
N PHE A 43 21.10 -1.61 -7.98
CA PHE A 43 21.94 -0.49 -8.40
C PHE A 43 21.05 0.74 -8.67
N PRO A 44 20.88 1.64 -7.68
CA PRO A 44 20.19 2.90 -7.91
C PRO A 44 21.03 3.84 -8.76
N ASP A 45 20.44 4.42 -9.79
CA ASP A 45 21.02 5.47 -10.61
C ASP A 45 20.11 6.70 -10.58
N TYR A 46 20.52 7.79 -11.22
CA TYR A 46 19.79 9.06 -11.17
C TYR A 46 18.40 8.96 -11.79
N ASP A 47 18.24 8.35 -12.97
CA ASP A 47 16.97 8.30 -13.72
C ASP A 47 16.21 6.99 -13.60
N PHE A 48 16.88 5.92 -13.19
CA PHE A 48 16.31 4.58 -13.05
C PHE A 48 17.16 3.73 -12.11
N MET A 49 16.69 2.52 -11.83
CA MET A 49 17.40 1.55 -11.01
C MET A 49 17.51 0.25 -11.77
N TYR A 50 18.66 -0.42 -11.66
CA TYR A 50 18.84 -1.76 -12.21
C TYR A 50 18.89 -2.80 -11.11
N LEU A 51 18.27 -3.94 -11.36
CA LEU A 51 18.43 -5.14 -10.57
C LEU A 51 19.16 -6.19 -11.42
N ASP A 52 20.34 -6.60 -10.97
CA ASP A 52 21.06 -7.75 -11.50
C ASP A 52 20.54 -9.02 -10.86
N LEU A 53 19.94 -9.89 -11.63
CA LEU A 53 19.28 -11.10 -11.12
C LEU A 53 20.28 -12.19 -10.74
N ASN A 54 21.49 -12.19 -11.36
CA ASN A 54 22.57 -13.14 -11.09
C ASN A 54 22.11 -14.61 -11.06
N GLY A 55 21.28 -14.98 -12.04
CA GLY A 55 20.78 -16.35 -12.23
C GLY A 55 19.43 -16.65 -11.58
N VAL A 56 18.85 -15.72 -10.82
CA VAL A 56 17.49 -15.89 -10.29
C VAL A 56 16.47 -15.69 -11.44
N PRO A 57 15.48 -16.59 -11.59
CA PRO A 57 14.40 -16.41 -12.54
C PRO A 57 13.63 -15.11 -12.28
N GLN A 58 13.36 -14.36 -13.33
CA GLN A 58 12.63 -13.09 -13.21
C GLN A 58 11.19 -13.28 -12.69
N GLU A 59 10.60 -14.43 -12.95
CA GLU A 59 9.25 -14.82 -12.55
C GLU A 59 9.10 -14.88 -11.02
N GLU A 60 10.20 -15.16 -10.30
CA GLU A 60 10.23 -15.14 -8.83
C GLU A 60 10.36 -13.70 -8.28
N ILE A 61 11.00 -12.80 -9.01
CA ILE A 61 11.29 -11.43 -8.56
C ILE A 61 10.15 -10.46 -8.92
N ILE A 62 9.53 -10.62 -10.08
CA ILE A 62 8.46 -9.74 -10.57
C ILE A 62 7.31 -9.58 -9.57
N PRO A 63 6.75 -10.63 -8.96
CA PRO A 63 5.67 -10.50 -7.98
C PRO A 63 6.07 -9.69 -6.74
N LEU A 64 7.33 -9.79 -6.31
CA LEU A 64 7.85 -9.08 -5.14
C LEU A 64 8.07 -7.58 -5.39
N LEU A 65 8.29 -7.18 -6.66
CA LEU A 65 8.48 -5.77 -7.03
C LEU A 65 7.16 -5.03 -7.24
N LYS A 66 6.11 -5.72 -7.69
CA LYS A 66 4.82 -5.11 -8.02
C LYS A 66 4.22 -4.26 -6.89
N PRO A 67 4.21 -4.69 -5.62
CA PRO A 67 3.60 -3.94 -4.53
C PRO A 67 4.49 -2.82 -3.97
N ILE A 68 5.74 -2.67 -4.40
CA ILE A 68 6.66 -1.70 -3.81
C ILE A 68 6.34 -0.28 -4.29
N PHE A 69 5.90 0.57 -3.38
CA PHE A 69 5.67 1.98 -3.68
C PHE A 69 6.95 2.71 -4.06
N GLY A 70 6.86 3.59 -5.05
CA GLY A 70 7.98 4.29 -5.69
C GLY A 70 8.40 3.68 -7.03
N ILE A 71 7.98 2.45 -7.32
CA ILE A 71 8.17 1.82 -8.63
C ILE A 71 6.98 2.19 -9.53
N GLN A 72 7.23 3.02 -10.57
CA GLN A 72 6.21 3.34 -11.56
C GLN A 72 5.97 2.19 -12.53
N SER A 73 7.07 1.66 -13.05
CA SER A 73 7.07 0.49 -13.92
C SER A 73 8.45 -0.15 -13.93
N PHE A 74 8.50 -1.40 -14.36
CA PHE A 74 9.76 -2.08 -14.57
C PHE A 74 9.68 -3.02 -15.78
N SER A 75 10.86 -3.36 -16.32
CA SER A 75 10.96 -4.21 -17.50
C SER A 75 12.16 -5.12 -17.40
N PRO A 76 12.05 -6.39 -17.81
CA PRO A 76 13.22 -7.17 -18.17
C PRO A 76 13.91 -6.51 -19.35
N VAL A 77 15.21 -6.27 -19.24
CA VAL A 77 16.03 -5.70 -20.31
C VAL A 77 17.21 -6.60 -20.63
N TYR A 78 17.43 -6.84 -21.89
CA TYR A 78 18.56 -7.59 -22.42
C TYR A 78 19.63 -6.60 -22.80
N ILE A 79 20.80 -6.69 -22.17
CA ILE A 79 21.94 -5.82 -22.43
C ILE A 79 22.86 -6.53 -23.40
N LEU A 80 23.06 -5.94 -24.56
CA LEU A 80 23.80 -6.49 -25.68
C LEU A 80 24.95 -5.55 -26.06
N GLU A 81 25.99 -6.11 -26.66
CA GLU A 81 27.00 -5.35 -27.38
C GLU A 81 26.36 -4.59 -28.55
N LYS A 82 27.04 -3.60 -29.09
CA LYS A 82 26.56 -2.80 -30.26
C LYS A 82 26.70 -3.58 -31.55
N ASP A 83 26.00 -4.71 -31.64
CA ASP A 83 25.98 -5.65 -32.74
C ASP A 83 24.51 -5.94 -33.11
N MET A 84 24.11 -5.49 -34.31
CA MET A 84 22.71 -5.59 -34.74
C MET A 84 22.28 -7.04 -35.05
N GLU A 85 23.20 -7.96 -35.40
CA GLU A 85 22.85 -9.37 -35.54
C GLU A 85 22.48 -10.01 -34.21
N LYS A 86 23.21 -9.69 -33.15
CA LYS A 86 22.83 -10.12 -31.76
C LYS A 86 21.50 -9.51 -31.31
N VAL A 87 21.26 -8.24 -31.68
CA VAL A 87 19.97 -7.58 -31.39
C VAL A 87 18.82 -8.28 -32.10
N LYS A 88 19.00 -8.61 -33.40
CA LYS A 88 18.04 -9.36 -34.23
C LYS A 88 17.69 -10.71 -33.58
N GLU A 89 18.69 -11.50 -33.18
CA GLU A 89 18.47 -12.81 -32.53
C GLU A 89 17.61 -12.67 -31.27
N VAL A 90 17.90 -11.68 -30.39
CA VAL A 90 17.16 -11.44 -29.18
C VAL A 90 15.74 -10.92 -29.46
N VAL A 91 15.57 -10.04 -30.44
CA VAL A 91 14.25 -9.55 -30.85
C VAL A 91 13.37 -10.69 -31.36
N LEU A 92 13.90 -11.59 -32.18
CA LEU A 92 13.17 -12.76 -32.68
C LEU A 92 12.78 -13.71 -31.56
N ASP A 93 13.70 -14.03 -30.62
CA ASP A 93 13.41 -14.88 -29.46
C ASP A 93 12.29 -14.26 -28.55
N LEU A 94 12.37 -12.95 -28.31
CA LEU A 94 11.39 -12.27 -27.49
C LEU A 94 10.01 -12.21 -28.15
N VAL A 95 9.94 -11.87 -29.43
CA VAL A 95 8.67 -11.82 -30.19
C VAL A 95 8.06 -13.21 -30.28
N GLY A 96 8.88 -14.24 -30.52
CA GLY A 96 8.42 -15.62 -30.59
C GLY A 96 7.76 -16.12 -29.30
N LYS A 97 8.27 -15.71 -28.13
CA LYS A 97 7.69 -16.05 -26.82
C LYS A 97 6.30 -15.44 -26.57
N GLU A 98 5.94 -14.39 -27.32
CA GLU A 98 4.63 -13.74 -27.20
C GLU A 98 3.54 -14.39 -28.08
N ASN A 99 3.80 -15.51 -28.74
CA ASN A 99 2.87 -16.14 -29.69
C ASN A 99 2.38 -15.12 -30.74
N PRO A 100 3.24 -14.71 -31.67
CA PRO A 100 3.02 -13.54 -32.55
C PRO A 100 1.94 -13.72 -33.62
N ASN A 101 1.48 -14.94 -33.88
CA ASN A 101 0.51 -15.23 -34.94
C ASN A 101 -0.80 -14.45 -34.74
N GLY A 102 -1.19 -13.68 -35.77
CA GLY A 102 -2.39 -12.86 -35.74
C GLY A 102 -2.31 -11.58 -34.91
N LYS A 103 -1.18 -11.33 -34.23
CA LYS A 103 -0.95 -10.13 -33.43
C LYS A 103 -0.38 -8.98 -34.24
N THR A 104 -0.43 -7.81 -33.64
CA THR A 104 0.17 -6.58 -34.17
C THR A 104 1.43 -6.21 -33.38
N PHE A 105 2.42 -5.60 -34.03
CA PHE A 105 3.64 -5.18 -33.36
C PHE A 105 4.18 -3.85 -33.88
N LYS A 106 5.10 -3.27 -33.09
CA LYS A 106 6.00 -2.20 -33.51
C LYS A 106 7.37 -2.34 -32.88
N ILE A 107 8.38 -1.88 -33.63
CA ILE A 107 9.69 -1.56 -33.09
C ILE A 107 9.69 -0.08 -32.65
N ALA A 108 10.18 0.20 -31.44
CA ALA A 108 10.23 1.55 -30.87
C ALA A 108 11.67 1.82 -30.42
N THR A 109 12.48 2.37 -31.30
CA THR A 109 13.88 2.67 -31.01
C THR A 109 14.03 4.05 -30.37
N LYS A 110 14.85 4.12 -29.32
CA LYS A 110 15.41 5.34 -28.75
C LYS A 110 16.92 5.31 -28.91
N ARG A 111 17.51 6.41 -29.37
CA ARG A 111 18.94 6.53 -29.58
C ARG A 111 19.51 7.68 -28.77
N SER A 112 20.36 7.34 -27.78
CA SER A 112 21.16 8.31 -27.02
C SER A 112 22.59 8.41 -27.52
N ASP A 113 23.01 7.47 -28.36
CA ASP A 113 24.30 7.47 -29.07
C ASP A 113 24.12 7.94 -30.52
N HIS A 114 24.43 9.20 -30.78
CA HIS A 114 24.32 9.82 -32.09
C HIS A 114 25.42 9.40 -33.09
N GLU A 115 26.48 8.72 -32.58
CA GLU A 115 27.58 8.22 -33.41
C GLU A 115 27.35 6.78 -33.92
N PHE A 116 26.26 6.12 -33.50
CA PHE A 116 25.91 4.78 -33.98
C PHE A 116 25.55 4.81 -35.45
N VAL A 117 26.04 3.81 -36.23
CA VAL A 117 25.98 3.76 -37.71
C VAL A 117 24.56 3.87 -38.24
N MET A 118 23.56 3.24 -37.59
CA MET A 118 22.16 3.27 -37.98
C MET A 118 21.39 4.33 -37.26
N ASP A 119 20.51 5.03 -37.93
CA ASP A 119 19.58 5.95 -37.27
C ASP A 119 18.37 5.20 -36.70
N THR A 120 17.45 5.95 -36.05
CA THR A 120 16.26 5.37 -35.40
C THR A 120 15.33 4.69 -36.39
N ASN A 121 15.18 5.26 -37.61
CA ASN A 121 14.31 4.70 -38.64
C ASN A 121 14.94 3.45 -39.27
N ASP A 122 16.23 3.49 -39.55
CA ASP A 122 16.98 2.35 -40.07
C ASP A 122 16.86 1.14 -39.15
N ILE A 123 17.01 1.34 -37.84
CA ILE A 123 16.88 0.27 -36.85
C ILE A 123 15.43 -0.26 -36.80
N ASN A 124 14.44 0.63 -36.86
CA ASN A 124 13.03 0.22 -36.86
C ASN A 124 12.67 -0.58 -38.10
N LEU A 125 13.15 -0.17 -39.27
CA LEU A 125 12.93 -0.88 -40.54
C LEU A 125 13.64 -2.23 -40.55
N PHE A 126 14.94 -2.25 -40.25
CA PHE A 126 15.72 -3.48 -40.20
C PHE A 126 15.09 -4.55 -39.29
N LEU A 127 14.79 -4.19 -38.05
CA LEU A 127 14.20 -5.14 -37.09
C LEU A 127 12.73 -5.46 -37.43
N GLY A 128 12.01 -4.51 -38.03
CA GLY A 128 10.64 -4.73 -38.53
C GLY A 128 10.59 -5.78 -39.62
N ASP A 129 11.46 -5.66 -40.62
CA ASP A 129 11.56 -6.61 -41.75
C ASP A 129 11.92 -8.01 -41.24
N VAL A 130 12.90 -8.10 -40.37
CA VAL A 130 13.32 -9.36 -39.73
C VAL A 130 12.17 -10.07 -39.00
N VAL A 131 11.34 -9.31 -38.26
CA VAL A 131 10.17 -9.89 -37.58
C VAL A 131 9.10 -10.33 -38.55
N LEU A 132 8.83 -9.55 -39.62
CA LEU A 132 7.86 -9.90 -40.65
C LEU A 132 8.27 -11.15 -41.46
N GLU A 133 9.55 -11.29 -41.75
CA GLU A 133 10.09 -12.49 -42.43
C GLU A 133 9.96 -13.75 -41.56
N ALA A 134 10.25 -13.63 -40.25
CA ALA A 134 10.21 -14.77 -39.33
C ALA A 134 8.78 -15.18 -38.94
N TYR A 135 7.84 -14.23 -38.90
CA TYR A 135 6.46 -14.42 -38.48
C TYR A 135 5.48 -13.84 -39.50
N PRO A 136 5.14 -14.56 -40.60
CA PRO A 136 4.34 -14.00 -41.68
C PRO A 136 2.91 -13.56 -41.32
N GLU A 137 2.36 -14.05 -40.23
CA GLU A 137 1.01 -13.70 -39.76
C GLU A 137 0.95 -12.46 -38.86
N ILE A 138 2.11 -11.92 -38.42
CA ILE A 138 2.18 -10.70 -37.61
C ILE A 138 2.00 -9.47 -38.52
N ARG A 139 1.43 -8.39 -37.95
CA ARG A 139 1.22 -7.14 -38.71
C ARG A 139 1.83 -5.95 -37.98
N VAL A 140 2.33 -4.98 -38.74
CA VAL A 140 2.81 -3.71 -38.16
C VAL A 140 1.65 -2.83 -37.79
N GLN A 141 1.64 -2.31 -36.53
CA GLN A 141 0.68 -1.32 -36.05
C GLN A 141 1.37 -0.31 -35.15
N LEU A 142 1.39 0.97 -35.55
CA LEU A 142 2.10 2.00 -34.84
C LEU A 142 1.34 2.50 -33.56
N LYS A 143 0.01 2.48 -33.61
CA LYS A 143 -0.85 2.89 -32.49
C LYS A 143 -1.43 1.67 -31.80
N GLN A 144 -1.22 1.56 -30.51
CA GLN A 144 -1.74 0.46 -29.67
C GLN A 144 -1.50 -0.96 -30.24
N PRO A 145 -0.24 -1.33 -30.56
CA PRO A 145 0.07 -2.69 -30.97
C PRO A 145 -0.02 -3.63 -29.79
N ASP A 146 -0.25 -4.92 -30.08
CA ASP A 146 -0.21 -5.99 -29.06
C ASP A 146 1.20 -6.17 -28.50
N ILE A 147 2.22 -6.04 -29.35
CA ILE A 147 3.63 -6.23 -29.00
C ILE A 147 4.41 -4.95 -29.29
N THR A 148 5.13 -4.42 -28.32
CA THR A 148 6.06 -3.29 -28.52
C THR A 148 7.47 -3.72 -28.15
N VAL A 149 8.33 -3.88 -29.16
CA VAL A 149 9.76 -4.09 -28.98
C VAL A 149 10.44 -2.74 -28.77
N ARG A 150 11.05 -2.53 -27.62
CA ARG A 150 11.80 -1.32 -27.31
C ARG A 150 13.28 -1.57 -27.47
N VAL A 151 13.95 -0.75 -28.26
CA VAL A 151 15.40 -0.79 -28.48
C VAL A 151 15.99 0.54 -28.03
N ASP A 152 16.89 0.53 -27.05
CA ASP A 152 17.57 1.74 -26.55
C ASP A 152 19.06 1.64 -26.87
N VAL A 153 19.52 2.41 -27.86
CA VAL A 153 20.92 2.46 -28.30
C VAL A 153 21.68 3.47 -27.46
N ARG A 154 22.59 2.98 -26.62
CA ARG A 154 23.44 3.78 -25.75
C ARG A 154 24.89 3.72 -26.19
N ARG A 155 25.75 4.61 -25.65
CA ARG A 155 27.16 4.70 -26.03
C ARG A 155 27.91 3.37 -25.88
N GLN A 156 27.65 2.58 -24.84
CA GLN A 156 28.39 1.37 -24.52
C GLN A 156 27.67 0.06 -24.91
N HIS A 157 26.35 0.08 -25.07
CA HIS A 157 25.53 -1.13 -25.27
C HIS A 157 24.18 -0.80 -25.89
N ILE A 158 23.49 -1.83 -26.38
CA ILE A 158 22.11 -1.76 -26.80
C ILE A 158 21.25 -2.51 -25.77
N MET A 159 20.13 -1.95 -25.41
CA MET A 159 19.15 -2.59 -24.55
C MET A 159 17.89 -2.93 -25.33
N VAL A 160 17.43 -4.18 -25.21
CA VAL A 160 16.18 -4.66 -25.80
C VAL A 160 15.22 -5.05 -24.70
N SER A 161 13.97 -4.63 -24.79
CA SER A 161 12.91 -5.03 -23.89
C SER A 161 11.57 -5.10 -24.62
N LEU A 162 10.70 -5.99 -24.17
CA LEU A 162 9.38 -6.19 -24.75
C LEU A 162 8.28 -5.71 -23.80
N GLN A 163 8.30 -6.19 -22.59
CA GLN A 163 7.26 -5.94 -21.60
C GLN A 163 7.56 -4.69 -20.76
N THR A 164 6.51 -3.95 -20.45
CA THR A 164 6.53 -2.94 -19.38
C THR A 164 5.51 -3.35 -18.34
N ILE A 165 5.98 -3.76 -17.17
CA ILE A 165 5.14 -4.19 -16.05
C ILE A 165 4.88 -2.97 -15.18
N GLN A 166 3.61 -2.70 -14.87
CA GLN A 166 3.24 -1.60 -13.99
C GLN A 166 3.58 -1.95 -12.54
N GLY A 167 4.14 -0.99 -11.82
CA GLY A 167 4.37 -1.06 -10.37
C GLY A 167 3.28 -0.32 -9.59
N ALA A 168 3.41 -0.28 -8.29
CA ALA A 168 2.43 0.36 -7.39
C ALA A 168 2.40 1.90 -7.48
N GLY A 169 3.40 2.53 -8.12
CA GLY A 169 3.53 3.98 -8.19
C GLY A 169 3.80 4.64 -6.84
N GLY A 170 3.39 5.88 -6.67
CA GLY A 170 3.51 6.61 -5.40
C GLY A 170 4.94 6.93 -4.96
N LEU A 171 5.16 7.05 -3.64
CA LEU A 171 6.44 7.36 -3.02
C LEU A 171 6.94 6.19 -2.17
N PRO A 172 8.25 5.95 -2.05
CA PRO A 172 8.79 4.89 -1.21
C PRO A 172 8.36 5.06 0.24
N VAL A 173 7.83 4.00 0.85
CA VAL A 173 7.42 4.00 2.26
C VAL A 173 8.60 4.42 3.16
N GLY A 174 8.30 5.29 4.12
CA GLY A 174 9.28 5.88 5.04
C GLY A 174 9.96 7.15 4.52
N THR A 175 9.48 7.75 3.41
CA THR A 175 9.97 9.05 2.91
C THR A 175 9.14 10.24 3.39
N SER A 176 7.91 10.01 3.91
CA SER A 176 6.97 11.05 4.33
C SER A 176 6.65 11.02 5.84
N GLY A 177 7.53 10.42 6.62
CA GLY A 177 7.36 10.28 8.07
C GLY A 177 6.47 9.09 8.45
N ARG A 178 6.14 9.01 9.75
CA ARG A 178 5.38 7.92 10.35
C ARG A 178 4.01 8.41 10.81
N VAL A 179 2.98 7.58 10.66
CA VAL A 179 1.61 7.87 11.03
C VAL A 179 1.01 6.73 11.85
N SER A 180 0.27 7.07 12.92
CA SER A 180 -0.50 6.11 13.70
C SER A 180 -1.92 6.05 13.15
N LEU A 181 -2.27 4.94 12.52
CA LEU A 181 -3.56 4.73 11.87
C LEU A 181 -4.48 3.89 12.75
N MET A 182 -5.66 4.41 13.05
CA MET A 182 -6.71 3.65 13.73
C MET A 182 -7.28 2.60 12.76
N LEU A 183 -6.88 1.34 12.96
CA LEU A 183 -7.27 0.22 12.12
C LEU A 183 -8.46 -0.53 12.72
N SER A 184 -9.54 -0.62 11.96
CA SER A 184 -10.73 -1.40 12.28
C SER A 184 -10.84 -2.64 11.40
N GLY A 185 -11.75 -3.55 11.73
CA GLY A 185 -12.09 -4.71 10.88
C GLY A 185 -12.95 -4.38 9.66
N GLY A 186 -13.30 -3.09 9.43
CA GLY A 186 -14.10 -2.64 8.29
C GLY A 186 -13.28 -2.40 7.02
N ILE A 187 -14.00 -2.04 5.93
CA ILE A 187 -13.42 -1.88 4.58
C ILE A 187 -12.50 -0.65 4.48
N ASP A 188 -12.86 0.45 5.14
CA ASP A 188 -12.29 1.78 4.87
C ASP A 188 -10.88 1.97 5.46
N SER A 189 -10.62 1.43 6.65
CA SER A 189 -9.35 1.66 7.34
C SER A 189 -8.14 0.93 6.71
N PRO A 190 -8.25 -0.31 6.18
CA PRO A 190 -7.17 -0.92 5.39
C PRO A 190 -6.86 -0.14 4.10
N VAL A 191 -7.90 0.39 3.43
CA VAL A 191 -7.73 1.24 2.24
C VAL A 191 -7.02 2.54 2.62
N ALA A 192 -7.39 3.16 3.74
CA ALA A 192 -6.70 4.34 4.25
C ALA A 192 -5.22 4.07 4.57
N ALA A 193 -4.89 2.90 5.13
CA ALA A 193 -3.51 2.48 5.37
C ALA A 193 -2.72 2.35 4.07
N TYR A 194 -3.28 1.67 3.07
CA TYR A 194 -2.70 1.54 1.73
C TYR A 194 -2.42 2.91 1.08
N LEU A 195 -3.40 3.82 1.10
CA LEU A 195 -3.27 5.15 0.53
C LEU A 195 -2.23 6.01 1.27
N ALA A 196 -2.16 5.90 2.60
CA ALA A 196 -1.13 6.56 3.39
C ALA A 196 0.28 6.05 3.00
N MET A 197 0.46 4.73 2.89
CA MET A 197 1.73 4.15 2.43
C MET A 197 2.07 4.55 1.00
N LYS A 198 1.10 4.64 0.10
CA LYS A 198 1.28 5.11 -1.29
C LYS A 198 1.82 6.54 -1.36
N ARG A 199 1.56 7.36 -0.32
CA ARG A 199 2.16 8.69 -0.16
C ARG A 199 3.49 8.69 0.61
N GLY A 200 4.09 7.52 0.81
CA GLY A 200 5.41 7.37 1.42
C GLY A 200 5.41 7.38 2.95
N MET A 201 4.25 7.34 3.60
CA MET A 201 4.16 7.28 5.05
C MET A 201 4.46 5.87 5.57
N GLU A 202 5.17 5.77 6.67
CA GLU A 202 5.30 4.54 7.44
C GLU A 202 4.08 4.43 8.37
N VAL A 203 3.32 3.36 8.26
CA VAL A 203 2.07 3.18 9.02
C VAL A 203 2.29 2.30 10.23
N GLN A 204 1.81 2.76 11.39
CA GLN A 204 1.62 1.98 12.60
C GLN A 204 0.12 1.81 12.80
N CYS A 205 -0.35 0.59 13.08
CA CYS A 205 -1.78 0.29 13.23
C CYS A 205 -2.18 0.29 14.71
N VAL A 206 -3.19 1.07 15.07
CA VAL A 206 -3.77 1.11 16.42
C VAL A 206 -5.17 0.51 16.34
N HIS A 207 -5.38 -0.60 17.00
CA HIS A 207 -6.67 -1.30 17.09
C HIS A 207 -7.21 -1.28 18.50
N PHE A 208 -8.48 -0.93 18.66
CA PHE A 208 -9.18 -0.91 19.94
C PHE A 208 -9.96 -2.21 20.13
N SER A 209 -9.64 -2.95 21.18
CA SER A 209 -10.22 -4.26 21.48
C SER A 209 -11.05 -4.19 22.76
N SER A 210 -12.24 -4.76 22.75
CA SER A 210 -13.20 -4.68 23.89
C SER A 210 -13.76 -6.05 24.28
N PRO A 211 -12.93 -7.02 24.69
CA PRO A 211 -13.43 -8.27 25.22
C PRO A 211 -14.17 -8.03 26.55
N PRO A 212 -15.26 -8.76 26.89
CA PRO A 212 -15.85 -9.86 26.10
C PRO A 212 -16.84 -9.38 25.03
N TYR A 213 -17.06 -8.08 24.86
CA TYR A 213 -18.04 -7.52 23.92
C TYR A 213 -17.64 -7.71 22.46
N THR A 214 -16.34 -7.68 22.15
CA THR A 214 -15.81 -8.09 20.82
C THR A 214 -15.24 -9.49 20.91
N SER A 215 -15.49 -10.30 19.87
CA SER A 215 -14.96 -11.66 19.79
C SER A 215 -13.45 -11.69 19.55
N PRO A 216 -12.74 -12.74 19.97
CA PRO A 216 -11.33 -12.96 19.59
C PRO A 216 -11.13 -12.97 18.06
N GLN A 217 -12.12 -13.44 17.29
CA GLN A 217 -12.10 -13.46 15.83
C GLN A 217 -12.07 -12.05 15.23
N ALA A 218 -12.66 -11.05 15.88
CA ALA A 218 -12.57 -9.65 15.45
C ALA A 218 -11.13 -9.12 15.48
N LEU A 219 -10.37 -9.46 16.53
CA LEU A 219 -8.95 -9.11 16.62
C LEU A 219 -8.12 -9.85 15.56
N VAL A 220 -8.34 -11.17 15.39
CA VAL A 220 -7.68 -11.98 14.37
C VAL A 220 -7.93 -11.42 12.97
N LYS A 221 -9.18 -11.11 12.64
CA LYS A 221 -9.56 -10.46 11.37
C LYS A 221 -8.77 -9.17 11.13
N THR A 222 -8.66 -8.31 12.15
CA THR A 222 -7.97 -7.03 12.00
C THR A 222 -6.45 -7.22 11.83
N LYS A 223 -5.84 -8.19 12.52
CA LYS A 223 -4.43 -8.57 12.30
C LYS A 223 -4.19 -9.13 10.90
N GLN A 224 -5.11 -9.94 10.38
CA GLN A 224 -5.04 -10.45 9.00
C GLN A 224 -5.18 -9.31 7.97
N LEU A 225 -6.05 -8.32 8.20
CA LEU A 225 -6.12 -7.11 7.37
C LEU A 225 -4.81 -6.32 7.40
N ALA A 226 -4.21 -6.17 8.58
CA ALA A 226 -2.89 -5.55 8.71
C ALA A 226 -1.81 -6.31 7.93
N ALA A 227 -1.85 -7.65 7.93
CA ALA A 227 -0.91 -8.49 7.17
C ALA A 227 -1.05 -8.29 5.65
N LYS A 228 -2.27 -8.21 5.13
CA LYS A 228 -2.51 -7.90 3.70
C LYS A 228 -1.97 -6.53 3.32
N VAL A 229 -2.13 -5.53 4.16
CA VAL A 229 -1.59 -4.18 3.92
C VAL A 229 -0.06 -4.14 4.12
N ALA A 230 0.51 -4.99 4.99
CA ALA A 230 1.96 -5.09 5.22
C ALA A 230 2.75 -5.48 3.95
N ILE A 231 2.13 -6.10 2.95
CA ILE A 231 2.74 -6.40 1.64
C ILE A 231 3.37 -5.14 1.02
N TYR A 232 2.76 -3.98 1.22
CA TYR A 232 3.19 -2.69 0.66
C TYR A 232 4.26 -1.98 1.50
N GLY A 233 4.36 -2.28 2.80
CA GLY A 233 5.31 -1.65 3.75
C GLY A 233 6.41 -2.60 4.26
N GLY A 234 6.24 -3.90 4.05
CA GLY A 234 7.14 -4.97 4.51
C GLY A 234 6.80 -5.50 5.90
N SER A 235 6.49 -4.68 6.86
CA SER A 235 5.97 -5.04 8.19
C SER A 235 5.32 -3.81 8.83
N LEU A 236 4.39 -4.04 9.76
CA LEU A 236 3.66 -3.00 10.49
C LEU A 236 3.76 -3.25 11.98
N GLN A 237 3.98 -2.21 12.77
CA GLN A 237 3.71 -2.27 14.21
C GLN A 237 2.20 -2.24 14.42
N PHE A 238 1.70 -3.17 15.21
CA PHE A 238 0.29 -3.33 15.54
C PHE A 238 0.10 -3.19 17.05
N PHE A 239 -0.69 -2.21 17.43
CA PHE A 239 -1.00 -1.87 18.82
C PHE A 239 -2.41 -2.35 19.14
N THR A 240 -2.54 -3.33 20.02
CA THR A 240 -3.83 -3.77 20.56
C THR A 240 -4.11 -3.01 21.85
N VAL A 241 -5.04 -2.06 21.80
CA VAL A 241 -5.41 -1.21 22.92
C VAL A 241 -6.61 -1.81 23.65
N PRO A 242 -6.53 -2.11 24.96
CA PRO A 242 -7.70 -2.50 25.75
C PRO A 242 -8.64 -1.31 25.94
N PHE A 243 -9.89 -1.46 25.50
CA PHE A 243 -10.83 -0.34 25.46
C PHE A 243 -12.13 -0.57 26.25
N THR A 244 -12.35 -1.78 26.76
CA THR A 244 -13.58 -2.19 27.49
C THR A 244 -13.92 -1.27 28.64
N GLU A 245 -12.98 -1.05 29.56
CA GLU A 245 -13.17 -0.20 30.74
C GLU A 245 -13.62 1.21 30.36
N ILE A 246 -12.98 1.80 29.35
CA ILE A 246 -13.31 3.14 28.88
C ILE A 246 -14.74 3.19 28.34
N GLN A 247 -15.16 2.17 27.59
CA GLN A 247 -16.53 2.11 27.06
C GLN A 247 -17.57 1.97 28.17
N GLU A 248 -17.29 1.16 29.18
CA GLU A 248 -18.17 0.99 30.33
C GLU A 248 -18.32 2.28 31.15
N GLU A 249 -17.22 3.00 31.40
CA GLU A 249 -17.24 4.28 32.12
C GLU A 249 -17.97 5.36 31.28
N ILE A 250 -17.76 5.42 29.99
CA ILE A 250 -18.49 6.32 29.07
C ILE A 250 -20.00 6.01 29.14
N LYS A 251 -20.38 4.72 29.07
CA LYS A 251 -21.80 4.31 29.13
C LYS A 251 -22.50 4.72 30.43
N LYS A 252 -21.76 4.75 31.57
CA LYS A 252 -22.30 5.16 32.85
C LYS A 252 -22.47 6.69 32.99
N ALA A 253 -21.53 7.47 32.41
CA ALA A 253 -21.41 8.90 32.66
C ALA A 253 -21.99 9.81 31.55
N VAL A 254 -22.09 9.32 30.34
CA VAL A 254 -22.37 10.10 29.13
C VAL A 254 -23.77 9.77 28.58
N PRO A 255 -24.59 10.77 28.18
CA PRO A 255 -25.86 10.52 27.51
C PRO A 255 -25.69 9.67 26.25
N GLU A 256 -26.64 8.75 26.02
CA GLU A 256 -26.58 7.74 24.97
C GLU A 256 -26.25 8.31 23.58
N ASN A 257 -26.87 9.40 23.20
CA ASN A 257 -26.67 10.03 21.89
C ASN A 257 -25.28 10.69 21.72
N TYR A 258 -24.46 10.86 22.77
CA TYR A 258 -23.10 11.36 22.74
C TYR A 258 -22.03 10.28 22.94
N LEU A 259 -22.41 9.02 23.20
CA LEU A 259 -21.48 7.91 23.42
C LEU A 259 -20.41 7.82 22.32
N MET A 260 -20.85 7.80 21.06
CA MET A 260 -19.92 7.70 19.91
C MET A 260 -18.95 8.88 19.83
N THR A 261 -19.43 10.10 20.13
CA THR A 261 -18.58 11.29 20.10
C THR A 261 -17.49 11.21 21.17
N VAL A 262 -17.86 10.86 22.40
CA VAL A 262 -16.91 10.78 23.53
C VAL A 262 -15.97 9.59 23.37
N MET A 263 -16.46 8.41 22.92
CA MET A 263 -15.59 7.26 22.62
C MET A 263 -14.50 7.62 21.59
N ARG A 264 -14.86 8.26 20.47
CA ARG A 264 -13.89 8.66 19.47
C ARG A 264 -12.90 9.72 19.96
N ARG A 265 -13.32 10.60 20.84
CA ARG A 265 -12.43 11.55 21.54
C ARG A 265 -11.39 10.80 22.37
N MET A 266 -11.80 9.78 23.14
CA MET A 266 -10.89 8.93 23.93
C MET A 266 -9.94 8.14 23.02
N MET A 267 -10.44 7.55 21.93
CA MET A 267 -9.61 6.85 20.95
C MET A 267 -8.53 7.77 20.34
N LEU A 268 -8.88 9.02 20.02
CA LEU A 268 -7.90 9.99 19.50
C LEU A 268 -6.84 10.35 20.54
N ARG A 269 -7.19 10.57 21.81
CA ARG A 269 -6.21 10.84 22.88
C ARG A 269 -5.23 9.69 23.06
N ILE A 270 -5.73 8.45 23.09
CA ILE A 270 -4.90 7.25 23.20
C ILE A 270 -3.99 7.11 21.98
N THR A 271 -4.55 7.26 20.80
CA THR A 271 -3.77 7.17 19.55
C THR A 271 -2.70 8.26 19.51
N ASP A 272 -2.99 9.46 19.98
CA ASP A 272 -2.03 10.57 20.00
C ASP A 272 -0.88 10.31 20.97
N GLN A 273 -1.15 9.77 22.18
CA GLN A 273 -0.10 9.37 23.11
C GLN A 273 0.76 8.22 22.56
N LEU A 274 0.14 7.20 21.95
CA LEU A 274 0.88 6.11 21.30
C LEU A 274 1.73 6.61 20.13
N ARG A 275 1.18 7.52 19.32
CA ARG A 275 1.89 8.21 18.24
C ARG A 275 3.15 8.91 18.76
N GLU A 276 3.01 9.70 19.82
CA GLU A 276 4.12 10.46 20.39
C GLU A 276 5.21 9.53 20.92
N LYS A 277 4.84 8.52 21.73
CA LYS A 277 5.76 7.51 22.28
C LYS A 277 6.52 6.74 21.19
N ASN A 278 5.93 6.57 19.99
CA ASN A 278 6.49 5.82 18.89
C ASN A 278 6.95 6.72 17.72
N HIS A 279 7.20 8.00 17.98
CA HIS A 279 7.75 8.97 17.02
C HIS A 279 6.92 9.15 15.74
N GLY A 280 5.60 9.00 15.84
CA GLY A 280 4.68 9.32 14.75
C GLY A 280 4.49 10.84 14.62
N LEU A 281 4.24 11.34 13.40
CA LEU A 281 4.05 12.76 13.11
C LEU A 281 2.58 13.14 12.94
N ALA A 282 1.72 12.18 12.65
CA ALA A 282 0.30 12.39 12.41
C ALA A 282 -0.52 11.18 12.85
N ILE A 283 -1.83 11.38 13.00
CA ILE A 283 -2.83 10.33 13.13
C ILE A 283 -3.48 10.10 11.77
N ALA A 284 -3.93 8.88 11.46
CA ALA A 284 -4.78 8.61 10.32
C ALA A 284 -5.97 7.73 10.68
N ASN A 285 -7.03 7.82 9.89
CA ASN A 285 -8.18 6.95 10.00
C ASN A 285 -8.89 6.75 8.64
N GLY A 286 -9.85 5.82 8.60
CA GLY A 286 -10.65 5.50 7.43
C GLY A 286 -12.00 6.24 7.37
N GLU A 287 -12.11 7.44 7.96
CA GLU A 287 -13.37 8.20 7.91
C GLU A 287 -13.63 8.78 6.52
N SER A 288 -14.86 8.58 6.02
CA SER A 288 -15.39 9.24 4.82
C SER A 288 -16.54 10.17 5.20
N VAL A 289 -16.53 11.42 4.69
CA VAL A 289 -17.52 12.45 5.08
C VAL A 289 -18.93 12.01 4.68
N GLY A 290 -19.84 12.02 5.67
CA GLY A 290 -21.26 11.74 5.47
C GLY A 290 -21.63 10.25 5.38
N GLN A 291 -20.67 9.33 5.55
CA GLN A 291 -20.96 7.90 5.43
C GLN A 291 -21.76 7.37 6.63
N VAL A 292 -21.43 7.80 7.84
CA VAL A 292 -22.16 7.46 9.09
C VAL A 292 -22.31 8.68 9.99
N ALA A 293 -23.18 8.58 11.01
CA ALA A 293 -23.53 9.69 11.90
C ALA A 293 -22.33 10.38 12.58
N SER A 294 -21.27 9.65 12.88
CA SER A 294 -20.04 10.18 13.49
C SER A 294 -19.05 10.80 12.49
N GLN A 295 -19.35 10.74 11.19
CA GLN A 295 -18.49 11.23 10.09
C GLN A 295 -19.05 12.49 9.42
N THR A 296 -19.89 13.25 10.10
CA THR A 296 -20.28 14.60 9.68
C THR A 296 -19.17 15.59 10.04
N LEU A 297 -19.09 16.75 9.36
CA LEU A 297 -18.11 17.77 9.68
C LEU A 297 -18.27 18.30 11.12
N GLU A 298 -19.50 18.45 11.60
CA GLU A 298 -19.79 18.83 12.98
C GLU A 298 -19.27 17.78 13.98
N SER A 299 -19.45 16.49 13.68
CA SER A 299 -18.88 15.41 14.50
C SER A 299 -17.35 15.45 14.48
N MET A 300 -16.74 15.66 13.33
CA MET A 300 -15.28 15.77 13.21
C MET A 300 -14.73 16.95 14.02
N ILE A 301 -15.40 18.12 14.02
CA ILE A 301 -15.01 19.27 14.87
C ILE A 301 -15.02 18.87 16.34
N ALA A 302 -16.11 18.28 16.81
CA ALA A 302 -16.25 17.89 18.21
C ALA A 302 -15.26 16.79 18.63
N ILE A 303 -14.93 15.86 17.73
CA ILE A 303 -14.02 14.74 17.96
C ILE A 303 -12.56 15.20 17.91
N ASN A 304 -12.18 16.01 16.90
CA ASN A 304 -10.79 16.44 16.71
C ASN A 304 -10.28 17.43 17.74
N ASP A 305 -11.16 18.10 18.47
CA ASP A 305 -10.84 19.10 19.50
C ASP A 305 -9.86 18.62 20.60
N VAL A 306 -9.67 17.33 20.73
CA VAL A 306 -8.80 16.72 21.76
C VAL A 306 -7.32 16.70 21.41
N THR A 307 -6.95 17.04 20.18
CA THR A 307 -5.57 17.04 19.72
C THR A 307 -5.32 18.11 18.67
N ASN A 308 -4.10 18.67 18.66
CA ASN A 308 -3.59 19.55 17.62
C ASN A 308 -2.76 18.79 16.58
N THR A 309 -2.57 17.48 16.74
CA THR A 309 -1.86 16.61 15.79
C THR A 309 -2.64 16.54 14.47
N PRO A 310 -1.98 16.66 13.32
CA PRO A 310 -2.65 16.49 12.03
C PRO A 310 -3.35 15.13 11.93
N ILE A 311 -4.64 15.15 11.54
CA ILE A 311 -5.41 13.93 11.30
C ILE A 311 -5.62 13.78 9.80
N ILE A 312 -5.01 12.74 9.22
CA ILE A 312 -5.07 12.44 7.79
C ILE A 312 -6.21 11.46 7.56
N ARG A 313 -7.10 11.80 6.62
CA ARG A 313 -8.24 10.98 6.21
C ARG A 313 -8.15 10.66 4.73
N PRO A 314 -7.41 9.61 4.34
CA PRO A 314 -7.12 9.34 2.93
C PRO A 314 -8.36 9.09 2.07
N VAL A 315 -9.45 8.61 2.68
CA VAL A 315 -10.71 8.26 2.00
C VAL A 315 -11.84 9.29 2.22
N ALA A 316 -11.54 10.45 2.82
CA ALA A 316 -12.55 11.42 3.28
C ALA A 316 -13.53 11.89 2.19
N THR A 317 -13.09 11.99 0.94
CA THR A 317 -13.86 12.47 -0.21
C THR A 317 -14.14 11.39 -1.25
N MET A 318 -13.92 10.12 -0.91
CA MET A 318 -14.13 9.01 -1.84
C MET A 318 -15.53 8.42 -1.68
N ASP A 319 -16.13 8.04 -2.79
CA ASP A 319 -17.37 7.27 -2.80
C ASP A 319 -17.13 5.85 -2.27
N LYS A 320 -18.19 5.25 -1.71
CA LYS A 320 -18.08 3.89 -1.15
C LYS A 320 -17.65 2.85 -2.20
N LEU A 321 -18.10 3.02 -3.44
CA LEU A 321 -17.73 2.11 -4.54
C LEU A 321 -16.25 2.21 -4.89
N ASP A 322 -15.67 3.42 -4.88
CA ASP A 322 -14.24 3.62 -5.12
C ASP A 322 -13.38 2.98 -4.02
N ILE A 323 -13.83 3.11 -2.76
CA ILE A 323 -13.16 2.48 -1.62
C ILE A 323 -13.22 0.94 -1.75
N ILE A 324 -14.38 0.39 -2.12
CA ILE A 324 -14.56 -1.06 -2.35
C ILE A 324 -13.66 -1.54 -3.49
N ALA A 325 -13.57 -0.80 -4.61
CA ALA A 325 -12.69 -1.17 -5.72
C ALA A 325 -11.23 -1.27 -5.29
N ILE A 326 -10.74 -0.32 -4.48
CA ILE A 326 -9.39 -0.40 -3.92
C ILE A 326 -9.25 -1.57 -2.94
N ALA A 327 -10.26 -1.80 -2.08
CA ALA A 327 -10.24 -2.92 -1.13
C ALA A 327 -10.15 -4.28 -1.85
N GLN A 328 -10.81 -4.43 -3.01
CA GLN A 328 -10.70 -5.59 -3.89
C GLN A 328 -9.30 -5.70 -4.53
N GLU A 329 -8.76 -4.57 -5.03
CA GLU A 329 -7.41 -4.53 -5.62
C GLU A 329 -6.33 -4.97 -4.63
N ILE A 330 -6.44 -4.56 -3.36
CA ILE A 330 -5.48 -4.89 -2.28
C ILE A 330 -5.86 -6.16 -1.51
N ASP A 331 -6.84 -6.92 -1.98
CA ASP A 331 -7.29 -8.21 -1.42
C ASP A 331 -7.73 -8.13 0.06
N THR A 332 -8.33 -6.99 0.48
CA THR A 332 -8.85 -6.81 1.85
C THR A 332 -10.37 -6.92 1.93
N PHE A 333 -11.09 -6.85 0.80
CA PHE A 333 -12.55 -6.76 0.78
C PHE A 333 -13.23 -7.97 1.43
N GLU A 334 -12.95 -9.19 0.96
CA GLU A 334 -13.60 -10.42 1.44
C GLU A 334 -13.38 -10.66 2.94
N LEU A 335 -12.21 -10.29 3.44
CA LEU A 335 -11.90 -10.37 4.85
C LEU A 335 -12.65 -9.29 5.64
N SER A 336 -12.75 -8.06 5.10
CA SER A 336 -13.41 -6.93 5.76
C SER A 336 -14.91 -7.16 5.97
N ILE A 337 -15.60 -7.86 5.07
CA ILE A 337 -17.04 -8.11 5.15
C ILE A 337 -17.44 -9.29 6.05
N GLN A 338 -16.46 -10.01 6.64
CA GLN A 338 -16.76 -11.07 7.60
C GLN A 338 -17.51 -10.52 8.82
N PRO A 339 -18.47 -11.27 9.39
CA PRO A 339 -19.43 -10.82 10.39
C PRO A 339 -18.85 -10.73 11.83
N PHE A 340 -17.65 -10.17 11.97
CA PHE A 340 -17.03 -9.93 13.27
C PHE A 340 -17.03 -8.43 13.55
N GLU A 341 -17.77 -8.02 14.58
CA GLU A 341 -18.03 -6.62 14.91
C GLU A 341 -16.85 -5.96 15.64
N ASP A 342 -16.59 -4.70 15.29
CA ASP A 342 -15.65 -3.84 15.97
C ASP A 342 -16.23 -3.24 17.27
N CYS A 343 -15.36 -2.79 18.15
CA CYS A 343 -15.73 -2.16 19.44
C CYS A 343 -16.70 -0.98 19.29
N CYS A 344 -16.63 -0.22 18.21
CA CYS A 344 -17.55 0.90 17.94
C CYS A 344 -18.96 0.45 17.61
N THR A 345 -19.13 -0.67 16.93
CA THR A 345 -20.46 -1.21 16.51
C THR A 345 -21.21 -1.73 17.72
N VAL A 346 -20.53 -2.47 18.58
CA VAL A 346 -21.14 -3.09 19.78
C VAL A 346 -21.74 -2.06 20.74
N PHE A 347 -21.12 -0.89 20.85
CA PHE A 347 -21.57 0.20 21.74
C PHE A 347 -22.29 1.34 21.00
N ALA A 348 -22.65 1.12 19.73
CA ALA A 348 -23.36 2.13 18.95
C ALA A 348 -24.78 2.35 19.47
N PRO A 349 -25.18 3.60 19.79
CA PRO A 349 -26.53 3.88 20.21
C PRO A 349 -27.52 3.81 19.03
N PRO A 350 -28.81 3.52 19.27
CA PRO A 350 -29.82 3.48 18.21
C PRO A 350 -29.95 4.81 17.44
N SER A 351 -29.70 5.95 18.10
CA SER A 351 -29.84 7.30 17.53
C SER A 351 -28.63 8.17 17.90
N PRO A 352 -27.47 7.97 17.25
CA PRO A 352 -26.28 8.77 17.52
C PRO A 352 -26.48 10.21 17.04
N LYS A 353 -25.89 11.18 17.75
CA LYS A 353 -25.97 12.59 17.41
C LYS A 353 -25.14 12.88 16.15
N THR A 354 -25.78 13.32 15.07
CA THR A 354 -25.12 13.68 13.81
C THR A 354 -24.49 15.08 13.84
N LYS A 355 -24.98 15.97 14.73
CA LYS A 355 -24.47 17.34 14.92
C LYS A 355 -24.20 17.58 16.41
N PRO A 356 -23.19 16.92 16.99
CA PRO A 356 -22.84 17.12 18.39
C PRO A 356 -22.28 18.53 18.58
N LYS A 357 -22.71 19.18 19.67
CA LYS A 357 -22.13 20.46 20.10
C LYS A 357 -20.86 20.19 20.90
N LEU A 358 -19.77 20.88 20.56
CA LEU A 358 -18.47 20.72 21.19
C LEU A 358 -18.53 20.96 22.71
N GLU A 359 -19.23 22.02 23.14
CA GLU A 359 -19.37 22.37 24.55
C GLU A 359 -20.03 21.23 25.33
N LYS A 360 -21.04 20.57 24.73
CA LYS A 360 -21.70 19.43 25.36
C LYS A 360 -20.82 18.18 25.41
N ALA A 361 -20.03 17.93 24.35
CA ALA A 361 -19.05 16.85 24.38
C ALA A 361 -18.02 17.04 25.51
N ARG A 362 -17.50 18.27 25.68
CA ARG A 362 -16.60 18.63 26.79
C ARG A 362 -17.27 18.51 28.17
N GLU A 363 -18.53 18.97 28.30
CA GLU A 363 -19.30 18.86 29.55
C GLU A 363 -19.49 17.40 29.98
N TYR A 364 -19.81 16.52 29.02
CA TYR A 364 -20.07 15.11 29.31
C TYR A 364 -18.80 14.34 29.61
N GLU A 365 -17.73 14.57 28.88
CA GLU A 365 -16.45 13.91 29.13
C GLU A 365 -15.78 14.37 30.41
N ALA A 366 -16.05 15.58 30.91
CA ALA A 366 -15.54 16.08 32.19
C ALA A 366 -16.01 15.25 33.40
N ARG A 367 -16.99 14.37 33.24
CA ARG A 367 -17.45 13.43 34.24
C ARG A 367 -16.57 12.18 34.37
N LEU A 368 -15.63 12.02 33.46
CA LEU A 368 -14.70 10.89 33.38
C LEU A 368 -13.33 11.29 33.92
N ASN A 369 -12.63 10.35 34.54
CA ASN A 369 -11.20 10.53 34.84
C ASN A 369 -10.38 10.21 33.58
N ILE A 370 -10.38 11.17 32.62
CA ILE A 370 -9.81 11.00 31.29
C ILE A 370 -8.34 10.62 31.33
N GLU A 371 -7.55 11.34 32.14
CA GLU A 371 -6.11 11.14 32.25
C GLU A 371 -5.76 9.72 32.70
N GLU A 372 -6.39 9.26 33.77
CA GLU A 372 -6.17 7.92 34.32
C GLU A 372 -6.59 6.83 33.34
N LEU A 373 -7.78 6.96 32.71
CA LEU A 373 -8.29 6.00 31.76
C LEU A 373 -7.40 5.89 30.50
N VAL A 374 -6.95 7.03 29.96
CA VAL A 374 -6.06 7.06 28.80
C VAL A 374 -4.69 6.47 29.13
N ASN A 375 -4.08 6.87 30.27
CA ASN A 375 -2.77 6.35 30.68
C ASN A 375 -2.82 4.84 30.88
N ARG A 376 -3.85 4.32 31.57
CA ARG A 376 -4.01 2.88 31.78
C ARG A 376 -4.18 2.09 30.48
N ALA A 377 -4.96 2.61 29.53
CA ALA A 377 -5.11 1.98 28.21
C ALA A 377 -3.78 1.95 27.44
N VAL A 378 -3.02 3.05 27.47
CA VAL A 378 -1.71 3.16 26.82
C VAL A 378 -0.67 2.24 27.46
N GLU A 379 -0.65 2.12 28.78
CA GLU A 379 0.28 1.25 29.52
C GLU A 379 0.00 -0.22 29.29
N ASN A 380 -1.27 -0.60 29.15
CA ASN A 380 -1.68 -1.99 28.90
C ASN A 380 -1.81 -2.33 27.41
N THR A 381 -1.34 -1.46 26.52
CA THR A 381 -1.33 -1.72 25.08
C THR A 381 -0.30 -2.81 24.74
N VAL A 382 -0.74 -3.85 24.04
CA VAL A 382 0.13 -4.89 23.51
C VAL A 382 0.64 -4.48 22.13
N VAL A 383 1.95 -4.62 21.90
CA VAL A 383 2.60 -4.25 20.65
C VAL A 383 3.18 -5.50 19.96
N GLU A 384 2.83 -5.70 18.71
CA GLU A 384 3.28 -6.82 17.89
C GLU A 384 3.78 -6.31 16.53
N GLU A 385 4.68 -7.04 15.90
CA GLU A 385 5.05 -6.81 14.50
C GLU A 385 4.25 -7.76 13.59
N ILE A 386 3.45 -7.19 12.70
CA ILE A 386 2.69 -7.95 11.69
C ILE A 386 3.42 -7.90 10.36
N THR A 387 3.75 -9.07 9.82
CA THR A 387 4.38 -9.24 8.52
C THR A 387 3.37 -9.74 7.47
N PRO A 388 3.69 -9.67 6.17
CA PRO A 388 2.83 -10.25 5.12
C PRO A 388 2.54 -11.75 5.30
N ASN A 389 3.42 -12.45 6.00
CA ASN A 389 3.32 -13.90 6.26
C ASN A 389 2.67 -14.22 7.61
N TYR A 390 1.97 -13.26 8.21
CA TYR A 390 1.24 -13.50 9.46
C TYR A 390 0.22 -14.61 9.29
N VAL A 391 0.34 -15.66 10.10
CA VAL A 391 -0.62 -16.75 10.21
C VAL A 391 -1.35 -16.58 11.54
N ALA A 392 -2.68 -16.51 11.48
CA ALA A 392 -3.48 -16.45 12.69
C ALA A 392 -3.33 -17.75 13.46
N GLU A 393 -3.09 -17.68 14.78
CA GLU A 393 -3.24 -18.85 15.65
C GLU A 393 -4.71 -19.28 15.59
N GLU A 394 -4.96 -20.60 15.49
CA GLU A 394 -6.31 -21.13 15.54
C GLU A 394 -6.92 -20.74 16.88
N VAL A 395 -7.89 -19.85 16.85
CA VAL A 395 -8.70 -19.53 18.04
C VAL A 395 -9.62 -20.73 18.24
N GLU A 396 -9.30 -21.61 19.19
CA GLU A 396 -10.21 -22.66 19.61
C GLU A 396 -11.57 -22.05 19.90
N ASN A 397 -12.60 -22.49 19.20
CA ASN A 397 -14.00 -22.14 19.46
C ASN A 397 -14.42 -22.73 20.83
N SER A 398 -13.97 -22.11 21.91
CA SER A 398 -14.42 -22.43 23.27
C SER A 398 -15.78 -21.78 23.53
N ALA A 399 -16.75 -22.10 22.71
CA ALA A 399 -18.17 -21.93 23.00
C ALA A 399 -18.95 -22.85 22.06
N ARG A 400 -18.85 -24.16 22.28
CA ARG A 400 -19.96 -25.04 21.93
C ARG A 400 -21.15 -24.61 22.76
N MET A 401 -22.14 -24.05 22.09
CA MET A 401 -23.46 -23.69 22.64
C MET A 401 -24.30 -24.94 22.95
N ASP A 402 -23.67 -26.09 23.22
CA ASP A 402 -24.35 -27.37 23.44
C ASP A 402 -24.49 -27.75 24.93
N ASP A 403 -24.03 -26.89 25.86
CA ASP A 403 -24.17 -27.17 27.31
C ASP A 403 -25.25 -26.30 28.01
N LEU A 404 -26.23 -25.78 27.29
CA LEU A 404 -27.33 -25.00 27.84
C LEU A 404 -28.72 -25.52 27.42
N PHE A 405 -28.92 -26.85 27.37
CA PHE A 405 -30.25 -27.48 27.38
C PHE A 405 -30.29 -28.67 28.32
#